data_e7a5d18c09194b447467647034850fb1
#
_entry.id   e7a5d18c09194b447467647034850fb1
#
_cell.length_a   1.000
_cell.length_b   1.000
_cell.length_c   1.000
_cell.angle_alpha   90.00
_cell.angle_beta   90.00
_cell.angle_gamma   90.00
#
_symmetry.space_group_name_H-M   'P 1'
#
loop_
_entity.id
_entity.type
_entity.pdbx_description
1 polymer ?
#
loop_
_entity_poly.entity_id
_entity_poly.type
_entity_poly.pdbx_seq_one_letter_code
_entity_poly.pdbx_strand_id
1 'polypeptide(L)'
;KKSIERGRSQAAADAAKLALKDTDALELINTDMIPALDEVGKGFEAGTVFLPQLLMSAEAAKAAFAVVKESMEASGEVQEKKGKVILATVKGDIHDIGKNIVKVLLENYSFDVMDLGRDVPPETIVEAAVKEHVSVVGLSALMTTTVPAMEDTIKALRKDAPWVKVMVGGAVLTQEYADAIGADTYCKDAMASVNF
;
A
#
# COMPACT_ATOMS: atom_id res chain seq x y z
N LYS A 1 18.01 3.06 3.75
CA LYS A 1 17.49 4.38 4.13
C LYS A 1 18.06 5.51 3.28
N LYS A 2 19.31 5.96 3.48
CA LYS A 2 19.92 7.13 2.79
C LYS A 2 19.86 7.09 1.26
N SER A 3 19.92 5.93 0.64
CA SER A 3 19.85 5.79 -0.83
C SER A 3 18.45 6.13 -1.35
N ILE A 4 17.40 5.79 -0.62
CA ILE A 4 16.01 6.16 -0.91
C ILE A 4 15.82 7.66 -0.74
N GLU A 5 16.22 8.22 0.39
CA GLU A 5 16.12 9.66 0.66
C GLU A 5 16.82 10.52 -0.41
N ARG A 6 17.89 10.01 -1.00
CA ARG A 6 18.65 10.68 -2.07
C ARG A 6 18.20 10.32 -3.49
N GLY A 7 17.14 9.52 -3.64
CA GLY A 7 16.59 9.13 -4.94
C GLY A 7 17.53 8.28 -5.80
N ARG A 8 18.41 7.47 -5.21
CA ARG A 8 19.41 6.67 -5.91
C ARG A 8 18.94 5.23 -6.07
N SER A 9 18.18 4.94 -7.13
CA SER A 9 17.50 3.65 -7.34
C SER A 9 18.45 2.45 -7.32
N GLN A 10 19.56 2.48 -8.09
CA GLN A 10 20.51 1.38 -8.10
C GLN A 10 21.16 1.16 -6.74
N ALA A 11 21.61 2.24 -6.09
CA ALA A 11 22.21 2.14 -4.77
C ALA A 11 21.21 1.68 -3.69
N ALA A 12 19.92 1.98 -3.85
CA ALA A 12 18.87 1.50 -2.95
C ALA A 12 18.64 -0.02 -3.13
N ALA A 13 18.59 -0.50 -4.37
CA ALA A 13 18.49 -1.93 -4.68
C ALA A 13 19.71 -2.71 -4.16
N ASP A 14 20.93 -2.22 -4.40
CA ASP A 14 22.16 -2.87 -3.95
C ASP A 14 22.26 -2.90 -2.42
N ALA A 15 21.87 -1.81 -1.76
CA ALA A 15 21.82 -1.75 -0.30
C ALA A 15 20.75 -2.71 0.28
N ALA A 16 19.61 -2.86 -0.36
CA ALA A 16 18.59 -3.83 0.03
C ALA A 16 19.13 -5.27 -0.10
N LYS A 17 19.77 -5.61 -1.22
CA LYS A 17 20.42 -6.92 -1.40
C LYS A 17 21.46 -7.24 -0.34
N LEU A 18 22.23 -6.23 0.06
CA LEU A 18 23.25 -6.41 1.10
C LEU A 18 22.60 -6.59 2.47
N ALA A 19 21.62 -5.77 2.82
CA ALA A 19 20.93 -5.83 4.10
C ALA A 19 20.18 -7.15 4.32
N LEU A 20 19.56 -7.70 3.28
CA LEU A 20 18.83 -8.98 3.33
C LEU A 20 19.73 -10.21 3.60
N LYS A 21 21.05 -10.06 3.67
CA LYS A 21 21.96 -11.13 4.10
C LYS A 21 21.93 -11.33 5.61
N ASP A 22 21.66 -10.25 6.37
CA ASP A 22 21.79 -10.21 7.83
C ASP A 22 20.52 -9.70 8.51
N THR A 23 19.53 -9.23 7.75
CA THR A 23 18.29 -8.62 8.25
C THR A 23 17.08 -9.25 7.58
N ASP A 24 16.04 -9.50 8.34
CA ASP A 24 14.75 -9.96 7.81
C ASP A 24 14.13 -8.93 6.87
N ALA A 25 13.41 -9.42 5.85
CA ALA A 25 12.79 -8.57 4.84
C ALA A 25 11.77 -7.58 5.43
N LEU A 26 10.97 -8.00 6.41
CA LEU A 26 9.99 -7.15 7.08
C LEU A 26 10.67 -6.13 7.99
N GLU A 27 11.72 -6.53 8.67
CA GLU A 27 12.51 -5.62 9.48
C GLU A 27 13.11 -4.52 8.60
N LEU A 28 13.71 -4.87 7.46
CA LEU A 28 14.25 -3.89 6.50
C LEU A 28 13.18 -2.92 5.99
N ILE A 29 11.98 -3.39 5.69
CA ILE A 29 10.86 -2.53 5.28
C ILE A 29 10.52 -1.55 6.40
N ASN A 30 10.32 -2.04 7.63
CA ASN A 30 9.81 -1.24 8.73
C ASN A 30 10.84 -0.27 9.31
N THR A 31 12.14 -0.65 9.34
CA THR A 31 13.19 0.17 9.97
C THR A 31 13.88 1.12 9.03
N ASP A 32 13.93 0.81 7.73
CA ASP A 32 14.70 1.58 6.75
C ASP A 32 13.87 2.16 5.62
N MET A 33 12.95 1.38 5.02
CA MET A 33 12.26 1.80 3.80
C MET A 33 11.09 2.74 4.10
N ILE A 34 10.21 2.36 5.01
CA ILE A 34 9.07 3.20 5.44
C ILE A 34 9.57 4.50 6.07
N PRO A 35 10.51 4.49 7.05
CA PRO A 35 11.03 5.73 7.61
C PRO A 35 11.78 6.63 6.62
N ALA A 36 12.37 6.06 5.55
CA ALA A 36 12.98 6.88 4.51
C ALA A 36 11.93 7.64 3.68
N LEU A 37 10.81 6.97 3.33
CA LEU A 37 9.71 7.61 2.61
C LEU A 37 9.00 8.66 3.46
N ASP A 38 8.79 8.39 4.74
CA ASP A 38 8.21 9.34 5.69
C ASP A 38 9.05 10.61 5.83
N GLU A 39 10.38 10.46 5.92
CA GLU A 39 11.32 11.60 6.01
C GLU A 39 11.25 12.47 4.75
N VAL A 40 11.21 11.84 3.57
CA VAL A 40 11.09 12.56 2.30
C VAL A 40 9.72 13.22 2.18
N GLY A 41 8.65 12.56 2.59
CA GLY A 41 7.28 13.10 2.61
C GLY A 41 7.17 14.33 3.51
N LYS A 42 7.67 14.25 4.75
CA LYS A 42 7.73 15.38 5.68
C LYS A 42 8.55 16.54 5.12
N GLY A 43 9.69 16.23 4.47
CA GLY A 43 10.52 17.24 3.82
C GLY A 43 9.79 17.94 2.66
N PHE A 44 8.98 17.23 1.92
CA PHE A 44 8.15 17.80 0.85
C PHE A 44 7.05 18.71 1.42
N GLU A 45 6.34 18.28 2.46
CA GLU A 45 5.32 19.09 3.15
C GLU A 45 5.94 20.36 3.76
N ALA A 46 7.15 20.26 4.31
CA ALA A 46 7.90 21.40 4.87
C ALA A 46 8.56 22.31 3.80
N GLY A 47 8.46 21.96 2.51
CA GLY A 47 9.07 22.70 1.42
C GLY A 47 10.61 22.59 1.34
N THR A 48 11.22 21.64 2.05
CA THR A 48 12.68 21.39 2.01
C THR A 48 13.07 20.33 0.98
N VAL A 49 12.11 19.51 0.53
CA VAL A 49 12.23 18.55 -0.58
C VAL A 49 11.31 19.01 -1.71
N PHE A 50 11.83 19.05 -2.94
CA PHE A 50 11.07 19.44 -4.12
C PHE A 50 10.51 18.23 -4.86
N LEU A 51 9.46 18.44 -5.66
CA LEU A 51 8.77 17.38 -6.40
C LEU A 51 9.70 16.42 -7.18
N PRO A 52 10.73 16.87 -7.91
CA PRO A 52 11.66 15.95 -8.58
C PRO A 52 12.40 15.02 -7.59
N GLN A 53 12.77 15.52 -6.43
CA GLN A 53 13.45 14.71 -5.40
C GLN A 53 12.50 13.68 -4.79
N LEU A 54 11.24 14.06 -4.53
CA LEU A 54 10.19 13.15 -4.06
C LEU A 54 9.99 12.00 -5.07
N LEU A 55 9.86 12.31 -6.37
CA LEU A 55 9.70 11.32 -7.42
C LEU A 55 10.91 10.37 -7.53
N MET A 56 12.14 10.91 -7.45
CA MET A 56 13.36 10.10 -7.46
C MET A 56 13.44 9.18 -6.23
N SER A 57 13.04 9.66 -5.06
CA SER A 57 12.99 8.85 -3.83
C SER A 57 11.95 7.74 -3.94
N ALA A 58 10.79 8.01 -4.54
CA ALA A 58 9.78 7.02 -4.81
C ALA A 58 10.29 5.90 -5.76
N GLU A 59 10.99 6.27 -6.85
CA GLU A 59 11.60 5.29 -7.75
C GLU A 59 12.72 4.49 -7.08
N ALA A 60 13.50 5.11 -6.19
CA ALA A 60 14.53 4.40 -5.42
C ALA A 60 13.89 3.41 -4.42
N ALA A 61 12.79 3.78 -3.80
CA ALA A 61 12.03 2.87 -2.95
C ALA A 61 11.46 1.68 -3.74
N LYS A 62 10.88 1.92 -4.91
CA LYS A 62 10.39 0.83 -5.79
C LYS A 62 11.51 -0.15 -6.17
N ALA A 63 12.70 0.35 -6.50
CA ALA A 63 13.84 -0.51 -6.83
C ALA A 63 14.28 -1.38 -5.64
N ALA A 64 14.30 -0.81 -4.43
CA ALA A 64 14.61 -1.58 -3.22
C ALA A 64 13.49 -2.60 -2.89
N PHE A 65 12.21 -2.23 -3.05
CA PHE A 65 11.09 -3.14 -2.85
C PHE A 65 11.09 -4.33 -3.81
N ALA A 66 11.48 -4.13 -5.07
CA ALA A 66 11.59 -5.24 -6.03
C ALA A 66 12.58 -6.31 -5.53
N VAL A 67 13.71 -5.88 -4.96
CA VAL A 67 14.71 -6.79 -4.37
C VAL A 67 14.18 -7.52 -3.14
N VAL A 68 13.48 -6.80 -2.26
CA VAL A 68 12.86 -7.40 -1.07
C VAL A 68 11.84 -8.45 -1.48
N LYS A 69 10.98 -8.13 -2.45
CA LYS A 69 9.97 -9.04 -2.97
C LYS A 69 10.58 -10.32 -3.54
N GLU A 70 11.62 -10.21 -4.39
CA GLU A 70 12.34 -11.37 -4.92
C GLU A 70 12.91 -12.25 -3.79
N SER A 71 13.46 -11.64 -2.75
CA SER A 71 13.99 -12.37 -1.59
C SER A 71 12.91 -13.13 -0.83
N MET A 72 11.74 -12.49 -0.63
CA MET A 72 10.60 -13.11 0.05
C MET A 72 9.99 -14.25 -0.77
N GLU A 73 9.88 -14.10 -2.09
CA GLU A 73 9.41 -15.17 -2.99
C GLU A 73 10.39 -16.35 -3.04
N ALA A 74 11.70 -16.08 -2.95
CA ALA A 74 12.73 -17.13 -2.99
C ALA A 74 12.84 -17.93 -1.68
N SER A 75 12.42 -17.39 -0.56
CA SER A 75 12.45 -18.08 0.75
C SER A 75 11.44 -19.25 0.88
N GLY A 76 10.50 -19.39 -0.07
CA GLY A 76 9.83 -20.66 -0.40
C GLY A 76 8.98 -21.30 0.70
N GLU A 77 8.57 -20.59 1.71
CA GLU A 77 7.54 -21.07 2.63
C GLU A 77 6.18 -21.04 1.93
N VAL A 78 5.75 -22.19 1.42
CA VAL A 78 4.37 -22.40 0.98
C VAL A 78 3.48 -22.40 2.22
N GLN A 79 3.12 -21.22 2.69
CA GLN A 79 2.09 -21.09 3.71
C GLN A 79 0.71 -21.28 3.06
N GLU A 80 -0.20 -21.97 3.75
CA GLU A 80 -1.60 -22.02 3.33
C GLU A 80 -2.14 -20.57 3.19
N LYS A 81 -2.77 -20.27 2.04
CA LYS A 81 -3.35 -18.95 1.78
C LYS A 81 -4.45 -18.65 2.80
N LYS A 82 -4.31 -17.57 3.53
CA LYS A 82 -5.25 -17.15 4.59
C LYS A 82 -6.58 -16.61 4.05
N GLY A 83 -6.59 -16.17 2.81
CA GLY A 83 -7.76 -15.59 2.16
C GLY A 83 -7.38 -14.67 1.00
N LYS A 84 -8.38 -14.25 0.23
CA LYS A 84 -8.19 -13.32 -0.89
C LYS A 84 -8.56 -11.91 -0.49
N VAL A 85 -7.70 -10.94 -0.82
CA VAL A 85 -7.88 -9.51 -0.55
C VAL A 85 -7.77 -8.74 -1.87
N ILE A 86 -8.68 -7.81 -2.12
CA ILE A 86 -8.55 -6.85 -3.23
C ILE A 86 -7.90 -5.57 -2.70
N LEU A 87 -6.95 -5.03 -3.46
CA LEU A 87 -6.39 -3.70 -3.22
C LEU A 87 -6.60 -2.82 -4.45
N ALA A 88 -7.00 -1.56 -4.22
CA ALA A 88 -7.15 -0.56 -5.26
C ALA A 88 -6.81 0.84 -4.76
N THR A 89 -6.18 1.65 -5.62
CA THR A 89 -6.15 3.10 -5.45
C THR A 89 -7.38 3.67 -6.16
N VAL A 90 -8.17 4.45 -5.44
CA VAL A 90 -9.49 4.92 -5.88
C VAL A 90 -9.43 5.81 -7.13
N LYS A 91 -10.56 5.96 -7.81
CA LYS A 91 -10.71 6.78 -9.02
C LYS A 91 -10.17 8.19 -8.81
N GLY A 92 -9.40 8.66 -9.79
CA GLY A 92 -8.75 9.98 -9.79
C GLY A 92 -7.42 10.02 -9.04
N ASP A 93 -7.05 8.97 -8.30
CA ASP A 93 -5.79 8.91 -7.56
C ASP A 93 -4.78 7.97 -8.23
N ILE A 94 -3.57 8.48 -8.44
CA ILE A 94 -2.47 7.72 -9.08
C ILE A 94 -1.35 7.32 -8.12
N HIS A 95 -1.49 7.65 -6.84
CA HIS A 95 -0.47 7.39 -5.82
C HIS A 95 -0.63 5.97 -5.29
N ASP A 96 0.23 5.05 -5.72
CA ASP A 96 0.13 3.62 -5.43
C ASP A 96 1.27 3.05 -4.57
N ILE A 97 2.24 3.87 -4.17
CA ILE A 97 3.39 3.37 -3.39
C ILE A 97 2.94 2.75 -2.07
N GLY A 98 2.09 3.45 -1.30
CA GLY A 98 1.55 2.94 -0.04
C GLY A 98 0.77 1.64 -0.23
N LYS A 99 -0.11 1.59 -1.24
CA LYS A 99 -0.85 0.38 -1.61
C LYS A 99 0.08 -0.79 -1.96
N ASN A 100 1.15 -0.52 -2.70
CA ASN A 100 2.11 -1.56 -3.11
C ASN A 100 2.91 -2.09 -1.91
N ILE A 101 3.20 -1.26 -0.90
CA ILE A 101 3.77 -1.71 0.36
C ILE A 101 2.81 -2.65 1.08
N VAL A 102 1.55 -2.26 1.23
CA VAL A 102 0.50 -3.10 1.84
C VAL A 102 0.37 -4.43 1.08
N LYS A 103 0.38 -4.41 -0.25
CA LYS A 103 0.35 -5.61 -1.08
C LYS A 103 1.48 -6.58 -0.73
N VAL A 104 2.72 -6.09 -0.73
CA VAL A 104 3.90 -6.94 -0.43
C VAL A 104 3.79 -7.54 0.97
N LEU A 105 3.34 -6.77 1.96
CA LEU A 105 3.15 -7.28 3.31
C LEU A 105 2.05 -8.34 3.38
N LEU A 106 0.88 -8.10 2.80
CA LEU A 106 -0.21 -9.08 2.78
C LEU A 106 0.21 -10.38 2.08
N GLU A 107 0.88 -10.28 0.93
CA GLU A 107 1.42 -11.44 0.21
C GLU A 107 2.41 -12.24 1.09
N ASN A 108 3.27 -11.54 1.84
CA ASN A 108 4.21 -12.19 2.78
C ASN A 108 3.50 -12.89 3.95
N TYR A 109 2.38 -12.34 4.42
CA TYR A 109 1.55 -12.98 5.44
C TYR A 109 0.57 -14.02 4.87
N SER A 110 0.82 -14.46 3.64
CA SER A 110 0.10 -15.54 2.95
C SER A 110 -1.33 -15.22 2.53
N PHE A 111 -1.65 -13.94 2.35
CA PHE A 111 -2.87 -13.55 1.68
C PHE A 111 -2.72 -13.63 0.15
N ASP A 112 -3.80 -13.99 -0.54
CA ASP A 112 -3.89 -13.92 -2.00
C ASP A 112 -4.35 -12.51 -2.39
N VAL A 113 -3.45 -11.67 -2.90
CA VAL A 113 -3.74 -10.27 -3.16
C VAL A 113 -4.04 -10.02 -4.63
N MET A 114 -5.27 -9.62 -4.92
CA MET A 114 -5.67 -9.10 -6.22
C MET A 114 -5.51 -7.57 -6.23
N ASP A 115 -4.48 -7.10 -6.90
CA ASP A 115 -4.22 -5.67 -7.07
C ASP A 115 -4.89 -5.16 -8.34
N LEU A 116 -5.89 -4.31 -8.21
CA LEU A 116 -6.59 -3.70 -9.34
C LEU A 116 -5.87 -2.46 -9.91
N GLY A 117 -4.78 -2.04 -9.25
CA GLY A 117 -3.98 -0.91 -9.71
C GLY A 117 -4.43 0.43 -9.12
N ARG A 118 -4.34 1.46 -9.93
CA ARG A 118 -4.61 2.86 -9.56
C ARG A 118 -5.68 3.47 -10.47
N ASP A 119 -6.28 4.58 -10.03
CA ASP A 119 -7.37 5.25 -10.75
C ASP A 119 -8.52 4.29 -11.09
N VAL A 120 -8.89 3.45 -10.10
CA VAL A 120 -9.85 2.37 -10.33
C VAL A 120 -11.27 2.85 -10.05
N PRO A 121 -12.18 2.76 -11.04
CA PRO A 121 -13.58 3.12 -10.86
C PRO A 121 -14.28 2.25 -9.81
N PRO A 122 -15.27 2.78 -9.05
CA PRO A 122 -16.03 2.02 -8.07
C PRO A 122 -16.66 0.74 -8.64
N GLU A 123 -17.19 0.80 -9.85
CA GLU A 123 -17.85 -0.32 -10.53
C GLU A 123 -16.88 -1.50 -10.72
N THR A 124 -15.64 -1.20 -11.13
CA THR A 124 -14.61 -2.23 -11.34
C THR A 124 -14.23 -2.93 -10.03
N ILE A 125 -14.16 -2.17 -8.92
CA ILE A 125 -13.85 -2.72 -7.60
C ILE A 125 -14.99 -3.63 -7.13
N VAL A 126 -16.24 -3.18 -7.29
CA VAL A 126 -17.43 -3.95 -6.91
C VAL A 126 -17.55 -5.22 -7.74
N GLU A 127 -17.40 -5.14 -9.07
CA GLU A 127 -17.44 -6.30 -9.96
C GLU A 127 -16.38 -7.35 -9.57
N ALA A 128 -15.15 -6.91 -9.28
CA ALA A 128 -14.09 -7.80 -8.84
C ALA A 128 -14.44 -8.44 -7.48
N ALA A 129 -14.95 -7.66 -6.53
CA ALA A 129 -15.30 -8.13 -5.20
C ALA A 129 -16.42 -9.20 -5.25
N VAL A 130 -17.43 -8.99 -6.08
CA VAL A 130 -18.54 -9.93 -6.29
C VAL A 130 -18.06 -11.19 -7.01
N LYS A 131 -17.33 -11.02 -8.12
CA LYS A 131 -16.84 -12.14 -8.95
C LYS A 131 -15.93 -13.07 -8.16
N GLU A 132 -15.00 -12.53 -7.43
CA GLU A 132 -14.01 -13.30 -6.66
C GLU A 132 -14.50 -13.66 -5.25
N HIS A 133 -15.68 -13.19 -4.87
CA HIS A 133 -16.30 -13.39 -3.55
C HIS A 133 -15.31 -13.13 -2.39
N VAL A 134 -14.58 -12.02 -2.47
CA VAL A 134 -13.56 -11.68 -1.47
C VAL A 134 -14.20 -11.25 -0.15
N SER A 135 -13.48 -11.46 0.94
CA SER A 135 -13.91 -11.03 2.27
C SER A 135 -13.44 -9.62 2.62
N VAL A 136 -12.34 -9.15 1.98
CA VAL A 136 -11.71 -7.87 2.31
C VAL A 136 -11.36 -7.10 1.05
N VAL A 137 -11.67 -5.80 1.05
CA VAL A 137 -11.24 -4.82 0.05
C VAL A 137 -10.48 -3.70 0.75
N GLY A 138 -9.25 -3.42 0.30
CA GLY A 138 -8.43 -2.31 0.75
C GLY A 138 -8.44 -1.17 -0.28
N LEU A 139 -8.79 0.03 0.16
CA LEU A 139 -8.84 1.24 -0.65
C LEU A 139 -7.77 2.23 -0.22
N SER A 140 -7.08 2.83 -1.18
CA SER A 140 -6.05 3.84 -0.95
C SER A 140 -6.41 5.17 -1.62
N ALA A 141 -6.22 6.28 -0.90
CA ALA A 141 -6.28 7.64 -1.44
C ALA A 141 -5.23 8.53 -0.76
N LEU A 142 -4.50 9.30 -1.56
CA LEU A 142 -3.46 10.22 -1.05
C LEU A 142 -3.85 11.69 -1.17
N MET A 143 -4.91 12.01 -1.92
CA MET A 143 -5.38 13.39 -2.12
C MET A 143 -6.77 13.59 -1.51
N THR A 144 -7.00 14.73 -0.88
CA THR A 144 -8.32 15.09 -0.33
C THR A 144 -9.41 15.14 -1.41
N THR A 145 -9.03 15.46 -2.65
CA THR A 145 -9.92 15.51 -3.82
C THR A 145 -10.40 14.13 -4.29
N THR A 146 -9.70 13.06 -3.93
CA THR A 146 -10.05 11.67 -4.33
C THR A 146 -10.77 10.88 -3.23
N VAL A 147 -10.84 11.43 -2.02
CA VAL A 147 -11.58 10.82 -0.91
C VAL A 147 -13.08 10.63 -1.18
N PRO A 148 -13.80 11.54 -1.87
CA PRO A 148 -15.18 11.29 -2.28
C PRO A 148 -15.36 10.02 -3.14
N ALA A 149 -14.40 9.71 -4.02
CA ALA A 149 -14.43 8.47 -4.80
C ALA A 149 -14.27 7.21 -3.92
N MET A 150 -13.54 7.32 -2.81
CA MET A 150 -13.47 6.25 -1.81
C MET A 150 -14.82 6.03 -1.13
N GLU A 151 -15.49 7.09 -0.71
CA GLU A 151 -16.83 7.04 -0.12
C GLU A 151 -17.84 6.41 -1.08
N ASP A 152 -17.83 6.82 -2.36
CA ASP A 152 -18.71 6.26 -3.38
C ASP A 152 -18.45 4.76 -3.59
N THR A 153 -17.19 4.35 -3.57
CA THR A 153 -16.78 2.94 -3.66
C THR A 153 -17.32 2.14 -2.46
N ILE A 154 -17.20 2.67 -1.25
CA ILE A 154 -17.73 2.00 -0.04
C ILE A 154 -19.24 1.86 -0.12
N LYS A 155 -19.97 2.91 -0.51
CA LYS A 155 -21.43 2.86 -0.69
C LYS A 155 -21.84 1.78 -1.71
N ALA A 156 -21.13 1.69 -2.83
CA ALA A 156 -21.39 0.68 -3.84
C ALA A 156 -21.10 -0.74 -3.32
N LEU A 157 -20.00 -0.94 -2.59
CA LEU A 157 -19.70 -2.23 -1.94
C LEU A 157 -20.76 -2.62 -0.90
N ARG A 158 -21.24 -1.68 -0.08
CA ARG A 158 -22.30 -1.96 0.89
C ARG A 158 -23.60 -2.41 0.23
N LYS A 159 -23.91 -1.86 -0.96
CA LYS A 159 -25.10 -2.22 -1.73
C LYS A 159 -24.98 -3.59 -2.38
N ASP A 160 -23.89 -3.84 -3.12
CA ASP A 160 -23.78 -4.97 -4.05
C ASP A 160 -22.92 -6.14 -3.51
N ALA A 161 -22.09 -5.88 -2.49
CA ALA A 161 -21.25 -6.87 -1.81
C ALA A 161 -21.23 -6.63 -0.27
N PRO A 162 -22.38 -6.69 0.43
CA PRO A 162 -22.50 -6.31 1.84
C PRO A 162 -21.69 -7.18 2.82
N TRP A 163 -21.21 -8.35 2.39
CA TRP A 163 -20.34 -9.23 3.18
C TRP A 163 -18.89 -8.75 3.23
N VAL A 164 -18.48 -7.84 2.32
CA VAL A 164 -17.11 -7.36 2.22
C VAL A 164 -16.79 -6.42 3.37
N LYS A 165 -15.66 -6.67 4.02
CA LYS A 165 -15.03 -5.74 4.94
C LYS A 165 -14.14 -4.77 4.19
N VAL A 166 -14.22 -3.48 4.49
CA VAL A 166 -13.47 -2.44 3.81
C VAL A 166 -12.46 -1.81 4.75
N MET A 167 -11.19 -1.96 4.41
CA MET A 167 -10.10 -1.21 5.04
C MET A 167 -9.71 -0.03 4.17
N VAL A 168 -9.40 1.10 4.78
CA VAL A 168 -8.96 2.31 4.08
C VAL A 168 -7.62 2.80 4.61
N GLY A 169 -6.80 3.34 3.71
CA GLY A 169 -5.50 3.90 4.06
C GLY A 169 -5.11 5.06 3.14
N GLY A 170 -4.21 5.88 3.62
CA GLY A 170 -3.67 7.04 2.89
C GLY A 170 -3.40 8.23 3.81
N ALA A 171 -2.43 9.05 3.42
CA ALA A 171 -1.92 10.13 4.28
C ALA A 171 -2.94 11.24 4.60
N VAL A 172 -4.00 11.35 3.80
CA VAL A 172 -5.06 12.37 4.00
C VAL A 172 -6.23 11.87 4.86
N LEU A 173 -6.20 10.60 5.26
CA LEU A 173 -7.29 9.99 6.04
C LEU A 173 -7.01 10.08 7.54
N THR A 174 -8.09 10.17 8.29
CA THR A 174 -8.11 10.04 9.75
C THR A 174 -9.11 8.96 10.16
N GLN A 175 -9.03 8.49 11.40
CA GLN A 175 -9.99 7.53 11.92
C GLN A 175 -11.43 8.08 11.84
N GLU A 176 -11.63 9.34 12.25
CA GLU A 176 -12.96 9.96 12.25
C GLU A 176 -13.55 10.03 10.83
N TYR A 177 -12.70 10.29 9.83
CA TYR A 177 -13.16 10.32 8.44
C TYR A 177 -13.49 8.91 7.93
N ALA A 178 -12.65 7.92 8.23
CA ALA A 178 -12.91 6.54 7.86
C ALA A 178 -14.24 6.03 8.44
N ASP A 179 -14.52 6.36 9.69
CA ASP A 179 -15.79 6.04 10.36
C ASP A 179 -16.96 6.74 9.66
N ALA A 180 -16.81 8.01 9.31
CA ALA A 180 -17.85 8.82 8.65
C ALA A 180 -18.23 8.28 7.26
N ILE A 181 -17.28 7.75 6.50
CA ILE A 181 -17.53 7.17 5.17
C ILE A 181 -17.96 5.69 5.23
N GLY A 182 -18.03 5.10 6.42
CA GLY A 182 -18.51 3.73 6.63
C GLY A 182 -17.48 2.64 6.31
N ALA A 183 -16.18 2.95 6.42
CA ALA A 183 -15.12 1.94 6.40
C ALA A 183 -15.17 1.07 7.66
N ASP A 184 -14.76 -0.20 7.56
CA ASP A 184 -14.68 -1.08 8.73
C ASP A 184 -13.42 -0.82 9.56
N THR A 185 -12.35 -0.34 8.92
CA THR A 185 -11.12 0.06 9.63
C THR A 185 -10.31 1.10 8.87
N TYR A 186 -9.59 1.92 9.61
CA TYR A 186 -8.54 2.81 9.13
C TYR A 186 -7.17 2.20 9.41
N CYS A 187 -6.43 1.93 8.35
CA CYS A 187 -5.06 1.43 8.44
C CYS A 187 -4.08 2.61 8.39
N LYS A 188 -3.64 3.08 9.56
CA LYS A 188 -2.68 4.18 9.66
C LYS A 188 -1.30 3.84 9.10
N ASP A 189 -0.97 2.56 9.02
CA ASP A 189 0.27 2.02 8.47
C ASP A 189 0.01 0.66 7.80
N ALA A 190 1.02 0.15 7.11
CA ALA A 190 0.89 -1.07 6.35
C ALA A 190 0.70 -2.31 7.23
N MET A 191 1.24 -2.32 8.46
CA MET A 191 1.04 -3.43 9.40
C MET A 191 -0.38 -3.48 9.96
N ALA A 192 -1.05 -2.33 10.10
CA ALA A 192 -2.45 -2.29 10.49
C ALA A 192 -3.34 -3.05 9.48
N SER A 193 -2.98 -3.05 8.19
CA SER A 193 -3.70 -3.80 7.15
C SER A 193 -3.56 -5.33 7.27
N VAL A 194 -2.47 -5.81 7.85
CA VAL A 194 -2.20 -7.24 8.08
C VAL A 194 -2.96 -7.76 9.30
N ASN A 195 -3.17 -6.88 10.28
CA ASN A 195 -3.78 -7.22 11.56
C ASN A 195 -5.32 -7.15 11.54
N PHE A 196 -5.90 -6.60 10.49
CA PHE A 196 -7.34 -6.54 10.26
C PHE A 196 -7.89 -7.86 9.70
#